data_aecb29e6c61ca913c04983269449f613
#
_entry.id   aecb29e6c61ca913c04983269449f613
#
_cell.length_a   1.000
_cell.length_b   1.000
_cell.length_c   1.000
_cell.angle_alpha   90.00
_cell.angle_beta   90.00
_cell.angle_gamma   90.00
#
_symmetry.space_group_name_H-M   'P 1'
#
loop_
_entity.id
_entity.type
_entity.pdbx_description
1 polymer ?
#
loop_
_entity_poly.entity_id
_entity_poly.type
_entity_poly.pdbx_seq_one_letter_code
_entity_poly.pdbx_strand_id
1 'polypeptide(L)'
;HHHRPSRAFRAANLKRVRENLTDLGLYSITFTNDLDADLEAMHAFTEFRQDALAHGFTYFLEVFNPNVGGPSPEEMPHFVNDAIIRCLAGLTEVERPRFLKIAYNGPRALDELASFDPSLVVGVLGGGAGTTRDCFELIFQAEKYGARVALFGRKINLAEAPLEMIRHMRAV
;
A
#
# COMPACT_ATOMS: atom_id res chain seq x y z
N HIS A 1 16.29 -0.16 -2.26
CA HIS A 1 15.95 -1.17 -1.30
C HIS A 1 14.73 -1.85 -1.85
N HIS A 2 14.67 -2.90 -2.41
CA HIS A 2 14.55 -4.14 -1.82
C HIS A 2 13.54 -5.04 -2.44
N HIS A 3 14.01 -5.58 -3.46
CA HIS A 3 13.39 -6.52 -4.35
C HIS A 3 13.55 -7.98 -3.89
N ARG A 4 13.67 -8.20 -2.59
CA ARG A 4 13.64 -9.57 -2.08
C ARG A 4 12.36 -9.78 -1.31
N PRO A 5 11.64 -10.87 -1.59
CA PRO A 5 10.51 -11.26 -0.79
C PRO A 5 10.91 -11.25 0.68
N SER A 6 10.03 -10.77 1.51
CA SER A 6 10.27 -10.57 2.93
C SER A 6 10.61 -11.89 3.64
N ARG A 7 11.87 -12.29 3.60
CA ARG A 7 12.34 -13.36 4.48
C ARG A 7 12.11 -13.03 5.95
N ALA A 8 12.02 -11.73 6.27
CA ALA A 8 11.71 -11.27 7.62
C ALA A 8 10.34 -11.75 8.09
N PHE A 9 9.33 -11.85 7.22
CA PHE A 9 8.04 -12.42 7.59
C PHE A 9 8.16 -13.88 8.00
N ARG A 10 8.87 -14.71 7.23
CA ARG A 10 9.11 -16.12 7.55
C ARG A 10 10.04 -16.32 8.75
N ALA A 11 10.95 -15.37 8.99
CA ALA A 11 11.82 -15.39 10.15
C ALA A 11 11.13 -14.90 11.43
N ALA A 12 10.04 -14.14 11.30
CA ALA A 12 9.26 -13.72 12.46
C ALA A 12 8.48 -14.92 13.03
N ASN A 13 8.54 -15.08 14.32
CA ASN A 13 7.66 -16.03 14.99
C ASN A 13 6.26 -15.42 15.09
N LEU A 14 5.43 -15.65 14.08
CA LEU A 14 4.09 -15.07 13.95
C LEU A 14 3.18 -15.41 15.12
N LYS A 15 3.29 -16.61 15.66
CA LYS A 15 2.55 -16.99 16.87
C LYS A 15 2.88 -16.03 18.02
N ARG A 16 4.16 -15.77 18.25
CA ARG A 16 4.63 -14.86 19.30
C ARG A 16 4.26 -13.40 19.00
N VAL A 17 4.28 -12.98 17.75
CA VAL A 17 3.86 -11.64 17.34
C VAL A 17 2.37 -11.46 17.63
N ARG A 18 1.52 -12.42 17.24
CA ARG A 18 0.08 -12.38 17.53
C ARG A 18 -0.25 -12.34 19.01
N GLU A 19 0.44 -13.13 19.81
CA GLU A 19 0.22 -13.20 21.25
C GLU A 19 0.56 -11.88 21.98
N ASN A 20 1.48 -11.09 21.42
CA ASN A 20 2.06 -9.96 22.14
C ASN A 20 1.81 -8.59 21.51
N LEU A 21 1.51 -8.50 20.21
CA LEU A 21 1.52 -7.23 19.51
C LEU A 21 0.34 -7.01 18.57
N THR A 22 0.26 -7.76 17.47
CA THR A 22 -0.70 -7.53 16.38
C THR A 22 -0.85 -8.76 15.50
N ASP A 23 -1.99 -8.86 14.85
CA ASP A 23 -2.28 -9.82 13.79
C ASP A 23 -2.30 -9.17 12.40
N LEU A 24 -1.95 -7.88 12.31
CA LEU A 24 -1.89 -7.12 11.07
C LEU A 24 -0.45 -6.78 10.72
N GLY A 25 -0.01 -7.23 9.54
CA GLY A 25 1.32 -6.96 8.99
C GLY A 25 1.29 -6.10 7.73
N LEU A 26 2.46 -5.75 7.27
CA LEU A 26 2.70 -5.06 6.01
C LEU A 26 3.39 -6.00 5.04
N TYR A 27 2.88 -6.10 3.82
CA TYR A 27 3.61 -6.61 2.67
C TYR A 27 3.81 -5.51 1.63
N SER A 28 5.04 -5.33 1.17
CA SER A 28 5.38 -4.31 0.16
C SER A 28 5.79 -4.97 -1.14
N ILE A 29 5.30 -4.44 -2.25
CA ILE A 29 5.65 -4.88 -3.60
C ILE A 29 5.93 -3.66 -4.49
N THR A 30 6.84 -3.82 -5.45
CA THR A 30 7.12 -2.83 -6.50
C THR A 30 7.17 -3.58 -7.81
N PHE A 31 6.37 -3.14 -8.77
CA PHE A 31 6.42 -3.61 -10.15
C PHE A 31 7.31 -2.69 -10.96
N THR A 32 8.14 -3.25 -11.81
CA THR A 32 9.19 -2.51 -12.52
C THR A 32 9.01 -2.49 -14.03
N ASN A 33 7.96 -3.15 -14.54
CA ASN A 33 7.75 -3.40 -15.96
C ASN A 33 8.86 -4.28 -16.59
N ASP A 34 9.51 -5.08 -15.77
CA ASP A 34 10.41 -6.15 -16.15
C ASP A 34 9.69 -7.47 -15.88
N LEU A 35 9.50 -8.28 -16.93
CA LEU A 35 8.66 -9.48 -16.85
C LEU A 35 9.16 -10.48 -15.81
N ASP A 36 10.46 -10.74 -15.78
CA ASP A 36 11.03 -11.74 -14.89
C ASP A 36 11.00 -11.28 -13.44
N ALA A 37 11.35 -10.01 -13.19
CA ALA A 37 11.28 -9.41 -11.86
C ALA A 37 9.85 -9.32 -11.33
N ASP A 38 8.91 -8.92 -12.17
CA ASP A 38 7.51 -8.79 -11.78
C ASP A 38 6.85 -10.17 -11.53
N LEU A 39 7.21 -11.21 -12.31
CA LEU A 39 6.78 -12.59 -12.04
C LEU A 39 7.37 -13.12 -10.72
N GLU A 40 8.64 -12.87 -10.45
CA GLU A 40 9.24 -13.25 -9.16
C GLU A 40 8.52 -12.56 -7.99
N ALA A 41 8.21 -11.27 -8.14
CA ALA A 41 7.46 -10.51 -7.14
C ALA A 41 6.04 -11.09 -6.90
N MET A 42 5.35 -11.50 -7.96
CA MET A 42 4.03 -12.14 -7.88
C MET A 42 4.09 -13.51 -7.21
N HIS A 43 5.09 -14.32 -7.53
CA HIS A 43 5.30 -15.61 -6.86
C HIS A 43 5.58 -15.42 -5.37
N ALA A 44 6.45 -14.50 -5.02
CA ALA A 44 6.76 -14.18 -3.63
C ALA A 44 5.54 -13.68 -2.84
N PHE A 45 4.69 -12.88 -3.48
CA PHE A 45 3.43 -12.44 -2.90
C PHE A 45 2.47 -13.61 -2.66
N THR A 46 2.41 -14.56 -3.58
CA THR A 46 1.60 -15.78 -3.43
C THR A 46 2.07 -16.62 -2.23
N GLU A 47 3.38 -16.85 -2.12
CA GLU A 47 3.94 -17.56 -0.97
C GLU A 47 3.66 -16.84 0.36
N PHE A 48 3.81 -15.50 0.37
CA PHE A 48 3.49 -14.71 1.56
C PHE A 48 2.02 -14.87 1.98
N ARG A 49 1.08 -14.80 1.03
CA ARG A 49 -0.35 -14.95 1.34
C ARG A 49 -0.68 -16.31 1.92
N GLN A 50 -0.08 -17.37 1.37
CA GLN A 50 -0.25 -18.72 1.90
C GLN A 50 0.29 -18.85 3.32
N ASP A 51 1.46 -18.30 3.60
CA ASP A 51 2.05 -18.26 4.95
C ASP A 51 1.17 -17.45 5.92
N ALA A 52 0.67 -16.30 5.48
CA ALA A 52 -0.20 -15.45 6.30
C ALA A 52 -1.50 -16.19 6.66
N LEU A 53 -2.14 -16.81 5.67
CA LEU A 53 -3.36 -17.60 5.86
C LEU A 53 -3.13 -18.76 6.82
N ALA A 54 -2.06 -19.52 6.63
CA ALA A 54 -1.72 -20.67 7.48
C ALA A 54 -1.52 -20.28 8.96
N HIS A 55 -1.09 -19.07 9.23
CA HIS A 55 -0.87 -18.55 10.57
C HIS A 55 -2.01 -17.66 11.09
N GLY A 56 -3.11 -17.52 10.32
CA GLY A 56 -4.23 -16.64 10.66
C GLY A 56 -3.79 -15.17 10.82
N PHE A 57 -2.84 -14.72 10.01
CA PHE A 57 -2.28 -13.38 10.05
C PHE A 57 -2.89 -12.54 8.93
N THR A 58 -3.35 -11.34 9.25
CA THR A 58 -3.89 -10.40 8.28
C THR A 58 -2.79 -9.45 7.78
N TYR A 59 -3.01 -8.79 6.66
CA TYR A 59 -2.02 -7.87 6.13
C TYR A 59 -2.68 -6.72 5.35
N PHE A 60 -1.94 -5.65 5.16
CA PHE A 60 -2.20 -4.65 4.16
C PHE A 60 -1.10 -4.65 3.09
N LEU A 61 -1.48 -4.33 1.87
CA LEU A 61 -0.58 -4.37 0.73
C LEU A 61 -0.13 -2.96 0.37
N GLU A 62 1.18 -2.73 0.47
CA GLU A 62 1.82 -1.50 0.01
C GLU A 62 2.37 -1.71 -1.40
N VAL A 63 1.94 -0.86 -2.34
CA VAL A 63 2.47 -0.88 -3.71
C VAL A 63 3.15 0.45 -3.99
N PHE A 64 4.44 0.37 -4.28
CA PHE A 64 5.24 1.54 -4.65
C PHE A 64 5.28 1.73 -6.15
N ASN A 65 5.34 3.00 -6.56
CA ASN A 65 5.80 3.31 -7.90
C ASN A 65 7.28 2.92 -8.03
N PRO A 66 7.72 2.36 -9.16
CA PRO A 66 9.13 2.05 -9.37
C PRO A 66 9.99 3.32 -9.34
N ASN A 67 11.13 3.23 -8.66
CA ASN A 67 12.11 4.31 -8.60
C ASN A 67 13.17 4.21 -9.72
N VAL A 68 13.33 3.00 -10.28
CA VAL A 68 14.28 2.69 -11.36
C VAL A 68 13.56 1.78 -12.34
N GLY A 69 13.71 2.04 -13.61
CA GLY A 69 12.92 1.37 -14.63
C GLY A 69 11.45 1.82 -14.58
N GLY A 70 10.57 0.96 -15.07
CA GLY A 70 9.13 1.24 -15.11
C GLY A 70 8.69 2.00 -16.36
N PRO A 71 7.38 2.24 -16.48
CA PRO A 71 6.79 2.97 -17.60
C PRO A 71 7.07 4.48 -17.50
N SER A 72 6.69 5.21 -18.54
CA SER A 72 6.73 6.68 -18.52
C SER A 72 5.86 7.27 -17.42
N PRO A 73 6.09 8.53 -17.00
CA PRO A 73 5.24 9.18 -16.00
C PRO A 73 3.75 9.21 -16.35
N GLU A 74 3.43 9.31 -17.64
CA GLU A 74 2.06 9.32 -18.16
C GLU A 74 1.40 7.94 -18.07
N GLU A 75 2.16 6.87 -18.24
CA GLU A 75 1.69 5.50 -18.20
C GLU A 75 1.67 4.93 -16.76
N MET A 76 2.48 5.51 -15.88
CA MET A 76 2.65 5.03 -14.50
C MET A 76 1.32 4.78 -13.75
N PRO A 77 0.33 5.69 -13.79
CA PRO A 77 -0.93 5.48 -13.08
C PRO A 77 -1.67 4.22 -13.52
N HIS A 78 -1.78 3.99 -14.82
CA HIS A 78 -2.45 2.82 -15.37
C HIS A 78 -1.67 1.54 -15.11
N PHE A 79 -0.36 1.57 -15.29
CA PHE A 79 0.51 0.42 -15.02
C PHE A 79 0.39 -0.06 -13.56
N VAL A 80 0.43 0.86 -12.62
CA VAL A 80 0.33 0.51 -11.19
C VAL A 80 -1.05 -0.03 -10.86
N ASN A 81 -2.13 0.57 -11.38
CA ASN A 81 -3.49 0.07 -11.19
C ASN A 81 -3.64 -1.34 -11.76
N ASP A 82 -3.22 -1.57 -13.01
CA ASP A 82 -3.27 -2.88 -13.65
C ASP A 82 -2.51 -3.95 -12.86
N ALA A 83 -1.33 -3.61 -12.37
CA ALA A 83 -0.52 -4.50 -11.57
C ALA A 83 -1.21 -4.85 -10.25
N ILE A 84 -1.82 -3.88 -9.56
CA ILE A 84 -2.61 -4.11 -8.34
C ILE A 84 -3.80 -5.02 -8.61
N ILE A 85 -4.57 -4.71 -9.66
CA ILE A 85 -5.76 -5.49 -10.03
C ILE A 85 -5.38 -6.94 -10.34
N ARG A 86 -4.29 -7.17 -11.07
CA ARG A 86 -3.77 -8.52 -11.33
C ARG A 86 -3.33 -9.25 -10.07
N CYS A 87 -2.70 -8.56 -9.13
CA CYS A 87 -2.35 -9.14 -7.83
C CYS A 87 -3.56 -9.62 -7.05
N LEU A 88 -4.68 -8.91 -7.16
CA LEU A 88 -5.89 -9.16 -6.38
C LEU A 88 -6.87 -10.07 -7.12
N ALA A 89 -6.70 -10.26 -8.43
CA ALA A 89 -7.57 -11.09 -9.24
C ALA A 89 -7.58 -12.55 -8.73
N GLY A 90 -8.77 -13.08 -8.54
CA GLY A 90 -8.95 -14.46 -8.09
C GLY A 90 -8.65 -14.72 -6.62
N LEU A 91 -8.33 -13.71 -5.82
CA LEU A 91 -8.18 -13.89 -4.38
C LEU A 91 -9.53 -14.05 -3.70
N THR A 92 -9.61 -15.03 -2.81
CA THR A 92 -10.75 -15.17 -1.90
C THR A 92 -10.74 -14.06 -0.85
N GLU A 93 -11.87 -13.82 -0.20
CA GLU A 93 -12.01 -12.75 0.81
C GLU A 93 -10.97 -12.89 1.94
N VAL A 94 -10.69 -14.12 2.36
CA VAL A 94 -9.72 -14.39 3.45
C VAL A 94 -8.25 -14.16 3.04
N GLU A 95 -7.96 -14.18 1.75
CA GLU A 95 -6.62 -13.93 1.20
C GLU A 95 -6.37 -12.47 0.86
N ARG A 96 -7.42 -11.65 0.81
CA ARG A 96 -7.30 -10.23 0.44
C ARG A 96 -6.61 -9.40 1.50
N PRO A 97 -5.86 -8.36 1.10
CA PRO A 97 -5.36 -7.36 2.04
C PRO A 97 -6.53 -6.63 2.70
N ARG A 98 -6.37 -6.23 3.95
CA ARG A 98 -7.35 -5.42 4.67
C ARG A 98 -7.55 -4.04 4.05
N PHE A 99 -6.47 -3.49 3.50
CA PHE A 99 -6.48 -2.26 2.72
C PHE A 99 -5.22 -2.17 1.86
N LEU A 100 -5.25 -1.29 0.88
CA LEU A 100 -4.09 -0.90 0.09
C LEU A 100 -3.40 0.32 0.69
N LYS A 101 -2.10 0.41 0.46
CA LYS A 101 -1.29 1.61 0.71
C LYS A 101 -0.50 1.94 -0.54
N ILE A 102 -0.90 2.98 -1.26
CA ILE A 102 -0.38 3.31 -2.59
C ILE A 102 0.07 4.75 -2.70
N ALA A 103 0.88 5.04 -3.72
CA ALA A 103 1.14 6.43 -4.11
C ALA A 103 -0.13 7.05 -4.72
N TYR A 104 -0.31 8.35 -4.50
CA TYR A 104 -1.35 9.10 -5.19
C TYR A 104 -0.91 9.42 -6.62
N ASN A 105 -1.41 8.66 -7.57
CA ASN A 105 -1.10 8.79 -9.01
C ASN A 105 -2.14 9.63 -9.77
N GLY A 106 -2.78 10.56 -9.07
CA GLY A 106 -3.78 11.46 -9.64
C GLY A 106 -5.22 10.99 -9.44
N PRO A 107 -6.18 11.90 -9.67
CA PRO A 107 -7.59 11.67 -9.36
C PRO A 107 -8.21 10.52 -10.14
N ARG A 108 -7.92 10.43 -11.44
CA ARG A 108 -8.51 9.39 -12.31
C ARG A 108 -8.06 7.99 -11.93
N ALA A 109 -6.77 7.82 -11.67
CA ALA A 109 -6.23 6.52 -11.29
C ALA A 109 -6.76 6.07 -9.92
N LEU A 110 -6.88 7.00 -8.98
CA LEU A 110 -7.42 6.67 -7.66
C LEU A 110 -8.90 6.32 -7.71
N ASP A 111 -9.70 7.08 -8.47
CA ASP A 111 -11.13 6.83 -8.67
C ASP A 111 -11.37 5.47 -9.35
N GLU A 112 -10.60 5.16 -10.40
CA GLU A 112 -10.62 3.87 -11.09
C GLU A 112 -10.37 2.70 -10.12
N LEU A 113 -9.29 2.79 -9.33
CA LEU A 113 -8.92 1.72 -8.40
C LEU A 113 -9.93 1.58 -7.25
N ALA A 114 -10.41 2.70 -6.69
CA ALA A 114 -11.38 2.69 -5.61
C ALA A 114 -12.77 2.20 -6.06
N SER A 115 -13.10 2.38 -7.34
CA SER A 115 -14.36 1.94 -7.94
C SER A 115 -14.32 0.49 -8.43
N PHE A 116 -13.13 -0.08 -8.60
CA PHE A 116 -12.96 -1.46 -9.10
C PHE A 116 -13.61 -2.50 -8.20
N ASP A 117 -13.44 -2.35 -6.90
CA ASP A 117 -14.02 -3.26 -5.90
C ASP A 117 -14.46 -2.45 -4.66
N PRO A 118 -15.77 -2.30 -4.41
CA PRO A 118 -16.27 -1.55 -3.26
C PRO A 118 -15.85 -2.11 -1.90
N SER A 119 -15.42 -3.36 -1.83
CA SER A 119 -14.89 -3.98 -0.61
C SER A 119 -13.43 -3.65 -0.34
N LEU A 120 -12.72 -3.11 -1.35
CA LEU A 120 -11.31 -2.77 -1.26
C LEU A 120 -11.14 -1.37 -0.66
N VAL A 121 -10.57 -1.33 0.53
CA VAL A 121 -10.22 -0.05 1.16
C VAL A 121 -8.90 0.45 0.57
N VAL A 122 -8.94 1.61 -0.08
CA VAL A 122 -7.74 2.25 -0.64
C VAL A 122 -7.21 3.29 0.33
N GLY A 123 -5.92 3.17 0.64
CA GLY A 123 -5.17 4.13 1.44
C GLY A 123 -4.03 4.75 0.64
N VAL A 124 -3.70 6.00 0.93
CA VAL A 124 -2.59 6.70 0.28
C VAL A 124 -1.41 6.87 1.22
N LEU A 125 -0.21 6.69 0.68
CA LEU A 125 1.02 7.00 1.39
C LEU A 125 1.35 8.50 1.29
N GLY A 126 1.91 9.04 2.36
CA GLY A 126 2.12 10.48 2.51
C GLY A 126 3.37 11.04 1.85
N GLY A 127 4.14 10.21 1.14
CA GLY A 127 5.42 10.65 0.58
C GLY A 127 6.36 11.24 1.64
N GLY A 128 7.49 11.79 1.20
CA GLY A 128 8.49 12.37 2.10
C GLY A 128 8.67 13.89 1.96
N ALA A 129 8.29 14.42 0.85
CA ALA A 129 8.52 15.82 0.50
C ALA A 129 7.24 16.67 0.59
N GLY A 130 7.41 17.97 0.61
CA GLY A 130 6.32 18.92 0.57
C GLY A 130 6.01 19.58 1.91
N THR A 131 5.25 20.65 1.83
CA THR A 131 4.80 21.45 2.98
C THR A 131 3.63 20.76 3.70
N THR A 132 3.21 21.34 4.82
CA THR A 132 1.97 20.92 5.51
C THR A 132 0.75 21.15 4.63
N ARG A 133 0.74 22.20 3.83
CA ARG A 133 -0.33 22.48 2.86
C ARG A 133 -0.42 21.38 1.80
N ASP A 134 0.72 20.95 1.23
CA ASP A 134 0.75 19.87 0.25
C ASP A 134 0.24 18.56 0.83
N CYS A 135 0.51 18.32 2.11
CA CYS A 135 -0.01 17.16 2.83
C CYS A 135 -1.54 17.18 2.95
N PHE A 136 -2.11 18.32 3.32
CA PHE A 136 -3.56 18.46 3.44
C PHE A 136 -4.25 18.41 2.09
N GLU A 137 -3.68 19.04 1.06
CA GLU A 137 -4.18 18.95 -0.30
C GLU A 137 -4.19 17.50 -0.80
N LEU A 138 -3.12 16.75 -0.54
CA LEU A 138 -3.06 15.33 -0.89
C LEU A 138 -4.17 14.53 -0.18
N ILE A 139 -4.42 14.76 1.10
CA ILE A 139 -5.47 14.07 1.86
C ILE A 139 -6.83 14.42 1.28
N PHE A 140 -7.10 15.71 1.05
CA PHE A 140 -8.35 16.18 0.48
C PHE A 140 -8.63 15.54 -0.90
N GLN A 141 -7.65 15.58 -1.78
CA GLN A 141 -7.79 14.99 -3.11
C GLN A 141 -7.96 13.47 -3.03
N ALA A 142 -7.20 12.80 -2.17
CA ALA A 142 -7.30 11.36 -2.01
C ALA A 142 -8.68 10.93 -1.48
N GLU A 143 -9.20 11.60 -0.47
CA GLU A 143 -10.54 11.35 0.08
C GLU A 143 -11.62 11.58 -0.97
N LYS A 144 -11.55 12.70 -1.69
CA LYS A 144 -12.50 13.07 -2.75
C LYS A 144 -12.61 11.98 -3.84
N TYR A 145 -11.53 11.31 -4.17
CA TYR A 145 -11.45 10.29 -5.21
C TYR A 145 -11.39 8.85 -4.68
N GLY A 146 -11.89 8.62 -3.47
CA GLY A 146 -12.24 7.30 -2.98
C GLY A 146 -11.28 6.67 -1.98
N ALA A 147 -10.14 7.30 -1.64
CA ALA A 147 -9.33 6.82 -0.53
C ALA A 147 -10.07 6.97 0.81
N ARG A 148 -9.82 6.03 1.70
CA ARG A 148 -10.42 6.00 3.05
C ARG A 148 -9.39 5.95 4.17
N VAL A 149 -8.12 5.82 3.83
CA VAL A 149 -7.01 5.75 4.81
C VAL A 149 -5.86 6.64 4.34
N ALA A 150 -5.33 7.44 5.24
CA ALA A 150 -4.13 8.25 5.05
C ALA A 150 -2.99 7.72 5.93
N LEU A 151 -1.90 7.28 5.32
CA LEU A 151 -0.78 6.58 5.98
C LEU A 151 0.48 7.44 5.95
N PHE A 152 0.54 8.40 6.86
CA PHE A 152 1.55 9.45 6.92
C PHE A 152 2.48 9.28 8.12
N GLY A 153 3.59 8.60 7.95
CA GLY A 153 4.57 8.41 9.03
C GLY A 153 5.43 9.64 9.28
N ARG A 154 6.24 10.02 8.31
CA ARG A 154 7.25 11.10 8.44
C ARG A 154 6.63 12.47 8.72
N LYS A 155 5.54 12.83 8.05
CA LYS A 155 4.85 14.11 8.26
C LYS A 155 4.34 14.29 9.68
N ILE A 156 3.86 13.22 10.29
CA ILE A 156 3.39 13.24 11.68
C ILE A 156 4.58 13.26 12.63
N ASN A 157 5.51 12.34 12.48
CA ASN A 157 6.62 12.18 13.43
C ASN A 157 7.62 13.34 13.44
N LEU A 158 7.73 14.08 12.34
CA LEU A 158 8.63 15.24 12.20
C LEU A 158 7.91 16.57 12.39
N ALA A 159 6.61 16.57 12.67
CA ALA A 159 5.88 17.79 12.97
C ALA A 159 6.25 18.32 14.36
N GLU A 160 6.28 19.66 14.52
CA GLU A 160 6.50 20.31 15.82
C GLU A 160 5.45 19.87 16.85
N ALA A 161 4.20 19.68 16.42
CA ALA A 161 3.09 19.21 17.23
C ALA A 161 2.39 18.02 16.57
N PRO A 162 2.89 16.77 16.73
CA PRO A 162 2.38 15.58 16.03
C PRO A 162 0.88 15.33 16.25
N LEU A 163 0.38 15.54 17.45
CA LEU A 163 -1.04 15.34 17.75
C LEU A 163 -1.94 16.37 17.08
N GLU A 164 -1.51 17.61 17.00
CA GLU A 164 -2.25 18.66 16.27
C GLU A 164 -2.22 18.38 14.76
N MET A 165 -1.08 17.92 14.25
CA MET A 165 -0.97 17.50 12.85
C MET A 165 -1.99 16.40 12.51
N ILE A 166 -2.15 15.40 13.37
CA ILE A 166 -3.16 14.34 13.20
C ILE A 166 -4.57 14.92 13.26
N ARG A 167 -4.85 15.83 14.20
CA ARG A 167 -6.18 16.47 14.31
C ARG A 167 -6.54 17.22 13.03
N HIS A 168 -5.61 17.99 12.50
CA HIS A 168 -5.82 18.73 11.25
C HIS A 168 -5.97 17.80 10.04
N MET A 169 -5.17 16.72 9.96
CA MET A 169 -5.33 15.71 8.89
C MET A 169 -6.71 15.04 8.91
N ARG A 170 -7.33 14.90 10.09
CA ARG A 170 -8.67 14.30 10.22
C ARG A 170 -9.80 15.30 9.96
N ALA A 171 -9.51 16.59 9.92
CA ALA A 171 -10.48 17.65 9.69
C ALA A 171 -10.59 18.04 8.22
N VAL A 172 -9.66 17.59 7.40
CA VAL A 172 -9.68 17.75 5.93
C VAL A 172 -10.64 16.75 5.31
#